data_45487df63eaec2b6a42717f1d19aafcc
#
_entry.id   45487df63eaec2b6a42717f1d19aafcc
#
_cell.length_a   1.000
_cell.length_b   1.000
_cell.length_c   1.000
_cell.angle_alpha   90.00
_cell.angle_beta   90.00
_cell.angle_gamma   90.00
#
_symmetry.space_group_name_H-M   'P 1'
#
loop_
_entity.id
_entity.type
_entity.pdbx_description
1 polymer ?
#
loop_
_entity_poly.entity_id
_entity_poly.type
_entity_poly.pdbx_seq_one_letter_code
_entity_poly.pdbx_strand_id
1 'polypeptide(L)'
;MFKLLSTANPKIQKGTDKGYLSFILHLAPADVAGYNTCPKATAGCKAACLNTAGRGGMFKRGETTNVIQKARIRKTKYFFENRSAFLDDLTADIMKAVNFARKRGLKPVFRLNGTSDLAWEKYGIIDQFPTIQFYDYTKILGRKIAHLPNYHLTFSAADGNDADVAEALAQGMNVAVVYDKIPEGVYSADEDDLRFLDPEVGIVGLKAKGKAKKDTSGFVRRTIPILVDKQAA
;
A
#
# COMPACT_ATOMS: atom_id res chain seq x y z
N MET A 1 -10.61 20.37 -3.08
CA MET A 1 -10.51 19.24 -2.13
C MET A 1 -10.82 17.96 -2.88
N PHE A 2 -10.09 16.87 -2.63
CA PHE A 2 -10.37 15.54 -3.21
C PHE A 2 -11.45 14.84 -2.38
N LYS A 3 -12.35 14.11 -3.02
CA LYS A 3 -13.44 13.37 -2.36
C LYS A 3 -12.93 12.05 -1.76
N LEU A 4 -12.09 11.33 -2.50
CA LEU A 4 -11.61 10.00 -2.16
C LEU A 4 -10.11 9.96 -1.85
N LEU A 5 -9.29 10.71 -2.59
CA LEU A 5 -7.84 10.70 -2.51
C LEU A 5 -7.29 11.62 -1.42
N SER A 6 -6.07 11.35 -0.98
CA SER A 6 -5.33 12.19 -0.05
C SER A 6 -3.86 12.29 -0.45
N THR A 7 -3.23 13.46 -0.16
CA THR A 7 -1.81 13.73 -0.43
C THR A 7 -1.02 14.05 0.83
N ALA A 8 -1.67 14.10 1.98
CA ALA A 8 -1.10 14.66 3.21
C ALA A 8 -0.50 13.58 4.11
N ASN A 9 0.74 13.17 3.86
CA ASN A 9 1.55 12.45 4.84
C ASN A 9 3.05 12.78 4.67
N PRO A 10 3.89 12.59 5.71
CA PRO A 10 5.32 12.95 5.65
C PRO A 10 6.12 12.22 4.57
N LYS A 11 5.75 10.99 4.20
CA LYS A 11 6.43 10.25 3.13
C LYS A 11 6.12 10.79 1.73
N ILE A 12 4.92 11.36 1.54
CA ILE A 12 4.57 12.07 0.30
C ILE A 12 5.48 13.28 0.11
N GLN A 13 5.75 14.04 1.18
CA GLN A 13 6.66 15.19 1.12
C GLN A 13 8.04 14.80 0.58
N LYS A 14 8.59 13.68 1.03
CA LYS A 14 9.89 13.16 0.55
C LYS A 14 9.86 12.73 -0.93
N GLY A 15 8.70 12.31 -1.43
CA GLY A 15 8.51 12.03 -2.86
C GLY A 15 8.58 13.28 -3.73
N THR A 16 8.23 14.46 -3.19
CA THR A 16 8.31 15.73 -3.95
C THR A 16 9.74 16.11 -4.27
N ASP A 17 10.69 15.76 -3.42
CA ASP A 17 12.13 16.01 -3.65
C ASP A 17 12.66 15.18 -4.84
N LYS A 18 11.98 14.07 -5.15
CA LYS A 18 12.24 13.23 -6.35
C LYS A 18 11.37 13.61 -7.56
N GLY A 19 10.62 14.72 -7.50
CA GLY A 19 9.77 15.22 -8.58
C GLY A 19 8.39 14.53 -8.69
N TYR A 20 7.98 13.75 -7.67
CA TYR A 20 6.70 13.04 -7.67
C TYR A 20 5.75 13.53 -6.59
N LEU A 21 4.46 13.54 -6.88
CA LEU A 21 3.40 13.81 -5.91
C LEU A 21 2.45 12.62 -5.82
N SER A 22 2.48 11.94 -4.68
CA SER A 22 1.66 10.75 -4.45
C SER A 22 0.26 11.11 -3.96
N PHE A 23 -0.72 10.43 -4.51
CA PHE A 23 -2.13 10.48 -4.11
C PHE A 23 -2.56 9.08 -3.65
N ILE A 24 -3.12 8.99 -2.46
CA ILE A 24 -3.42 7.70 -1.84
C ILE A 24 -4.92 7.58 -1.55
N LEU A 25 -5.51 6.46 -1.99
CA LEU A 25 -6.83 6.04 -1.56
C LEU A 25 -6.69 5.16 -0.31
N HIS A 26 -7.40 5.53 0.77
CA HIS A 26 -7.46 4.73 1.98
C HIS A 26 -8.88 4.21 2.18
N LEU A 27 -9.05 2.89 2.08
CA LEU A 27 -10.25 2.17 2.48
C LEU A 27 -10.04 1.56 3.89
N ALA A 28 -11.12 1.21 4.57
CA ALA A 28 -11.04 0.46 5.82
C ALA A 28 -10.45 -0.93 5.56
N PRO A 29 -9.46 -1.38 6.33
CA PRO A 29 -8.77 -2.65 6.08
C PRO A 29 -9.63 -3.84 6.47
N ALA A 30 -9.33 -4.98 5.85
CA ALA A 30 -9.96 -6.27 6.12
C ALA A 30 -11.49 -6.14 6.19
N ASP A 31 -12.11 -6.57 7.27
CA ASP A 31 -13.54 -6.64 7.52
C ASP A 31 -14.10 -5.47 8.36
N VAL A 32 -13.30 -4.47 8.67
CA VAL A 32 -13.66 -3.33 9.54
C VAL A 32 -14.91 -2.57 9.10
N ALA A 33 -15.22 -2.56 7.81
CA ALA A 33 -16.41 -1.87 7.28
C ALA A 33 -17.57 -2.83 6.96
N GLY A 34 -17.48 -4.11 7.32
CA GLY A 34 -18.42 -5.16 6.94
C GLY A 34 -18.17 -5.79 5.57
N TYR A 35 -17.12 -5.35 4.87
CA TYR A 35 -16.68 -5.87 3.57
C TYR A 35 -15.18 -6.19 3.62
N ASN A 36 -14.77 -7.33 3.07
CA ASN A 36 -13.37 -7.71 3.06
C ASN A 36 -12.59 -6.98 1.95
N THR A 37 -11.72 -6.06 2.34
CA THR A 37 -10.81 -5.32 1.44
C THR A 37 -9.40 -5.89 1.42
N CYS A 38 -9.09 -6.92 2.21
CA CYS A 38 -7.76 -7.51 2.32
C CYS A 38 -7.87 -9.05 2.38
N PRO A 39 -8.16 -9.73 1.25
CA PRO A 39 -8.50 -11.15 1.25
C PRO A 39 -7.38 -12.08 1.76
N LYS A 40 -6.12 -11.64 1.68
CA LYS A 40 -4.94 -12.38 2.15
C LYS A 40 -4.32 -11.81 3.44
N ALA A 41 -5.06 -10.98 4.19
CA ALA A 41 -4.55 -10.45 5.45
C ALA A 41 -4.53 -11.54 6.53
N THR A 42 -3.35 -11.79 7.09
CA THR A 42 -3.13 -12.67 8.24
C THR A 42 -3.58 -12.03 9.55
N ALA A 43 -3.61 -12.79 10.63
CA ALA A 43 -3.96 -12.26 11.95
C ALA A 43 -2.97 -11.17 12.40
N GLY A 44 -1.67 -11.39 12.22
CA GLY A 44 -0.64 -10.41 12.53
C GLY A 44 -0.73 -9.16 11.65
N CYS A 45 -0.96 -9.33 10.34
CA CYS A 45 -1.19 -8.21 9.44
C CYS A 45 -2.38 -7.34 9.88
N LYS A 46 -3.50 -7.94 10.28
CA LYS A 46 -4.68 -7.22 10.80
C LYS A 46 -4.36 -6.46 12.09
N ALA A 47 -3.66 -7.11 13.04
CA ALA A 47 -3.28 -6.53 14.32
C ALA A 47 -2.28 -5.36 14.19
N ALA A 48 -1.30 -5.52 13.29
CA ALA A 48 -0.25 -4.53 13.02
C ALA A 48 -0.63 -3.46 11.99
N CYS A 49 -1.88 -3.47 11.48
CA CYS A 49 -2.31 -2.66 10.35
C CYS A 49 -2.03 -1.16 10.53
N LEU A 50 -1.53 -0.52 9.47
CA LEU A 50 -1.31 0.92 9.38
C LEU A 50 -2.59 1.77 9.57
N ASN A 51 -3.77 1.16 9.57
CA ASN A 51 -5.02 1.83 9.91
C ASN A 51 -4.99 2.48 11.28
N THR A 52 -4.15 1.95 12.17
CA THR A 52 -3.93 2.44 13.54
C THR A 52 -2.61 3.19 13.71
N ALA A 53 -1.93 3.55 12.62
CA ALA A 53 -0.69 4.32 12.65
C ALA A 53 -0.93 5.80 12.35
N GLY A 54 -0.03 6.66 12.83
CA GLY A 54 -0.11 8.11 12.65
C GLY A 54 -1.46 8.67 13.13
N ARG A 55 -2.05 9.59 12.37
CA ARG A 55 -3.36 10.20 12.72
C ARG A 55 -4.50 9.17 12.80
N GLY A 56 -4.41 8.04 12.09
CA GLY A 56 -5.38 6.95 12.18
C GLY A 56 -5.37 6.20 13.52
N GLY A 57 -4.30 6.34 14.30
CA GLY A 57 -4.16 5.77 15.65
C GLY A 57 -4.41 6.76 16.79
N MET A 58 -4.78 8.00 16.47
CA MET A 58 -5.05 9.03 17.50
C MET A 58 -6.54 9.01 17.85
N PHE A 59 -6.85 8.61 19.07
CA PHE A 59 -8.21 8.53 19.59
C PHE A 59 -8.40 9.59 20.69
N LYS A 60 -9.57 10.20 20.77
CA LYS A 60 -10.01 10.94 21.95
C LYS A 60 -10.37 9.95 23.07
N ARG A 61 -10.33 10.42 24.29
CA ARG A 61 -10.71 9.60 25.45
C ARG A 61 -12.12 9.02 25.26
N GLY A 62 -12.27 7.71 25.37
CA GLY A 62 -13.53 7.01 25.19
C GLY A 62 -13.92 6.69 23.74
N GLU A 63 -13.16 7.14 22.72
CA GLU A 63 -13.42 6.79 21.32
C GLU A 63 -12.72 5.48 20.94
N THR A 64 -13.45 4.59 20.26
CA THR A 64 -12.94 3.37 19.64
C THR A 64 -12.64 3.55 18.16
N THR A 65 -13.17 4.61 17.54
CA THR A 65 -13.04 4.91 16.10
C THR A 65 -12.95 6.41 15.88
N ASN A 66 -11.86 6.89 15.32
CA ASN A 66 -11.66 8.31 15.05
C ASN A 66 -12.21 8.75 13.68
N VAL A 67 -12.17 10.07 13.39
CA VAL A 67 -12.70 10.66 12.15
C VAL A 67 -12.02 10.08 10.88
N ILE A 68 -10.73 9.72 10.95
CA ILE A 68 -9.99 9.13 9.83
C ILE A 68 -10.52 7.73 9.53
N GLN A 69 -10.68 6.90 10.56
CA GLN A 69 -11.22 5.54 10.40
C GLN A 69 -12.69 5.58 9.95
N LYS A 70 -13.51 6.48 10.51
CA LYS A 70 -14.90 6.69 10.05
C LYS A 70 -14.95 7.07 8.57
N ALA A 71 -14.04 7.93 8.10
CA ALA A 71 -13.95 8.29 6.68
C ALA A 71 -13.56 7.10 5.79
N ARG A 72 -12.62 6.24 6.25
CA ARG A 72 -12.25 5.00 5.54
C ARG A 72 -13.43 4.03 5.45
N ILE A 73 -14.16 3.83 6.55
CA ILE A 73 -15.37 2.99 6.59
C ILE A 73 -16.43 3.50 5.59
N ARG A 74 -16.73 4.81 5.59
CA ARG A 74 -17.69 5.39 4.62
C ARG A 74 -17.26 5.16 3.18
N LYS A 75 -15.98 5.38 2.85
CA LYS A 75 -15.45 5.13 1.49
C LYS A 75 -15.53 3.66 1.10
N THR A 76 -15.27 2.75 2.03
CA THR A 76 -15.39 1.31 1.78
C THR A 76 -16.83 0.91 1.50
N LYS A 77 -17.77 1.34 2.33
CA LYS A 77 -19.20 1.10 2.09
C LYS A 77 -19.62 1.67 0.72
N TYR A 78 -19.24 2.91 0.42
CA TYR A 78 -19.53 3.53 -0.86
C TYR A 78 -19.00 2.71 -2.04
N PHE A 79 -17.77 2.18 -1.95
CA PHE A 79 -17.19 1.32 -2.99
C PHE A 79 -17.98 0.02 -3.19
N PHE A 80 -18.45 -0.62 -2.13
CA PHE A 80 -19.16 -1.89 -2.26
C PHE A 80 -20.64 -1.73 -2.60
N GLU A 81 -21.29 -0.69 -2.09
CA GLU A 81 -22.72 -0.45 -2.21
C GLU A 81 -23.09 0.35 -3.49
N ASN A 82 -22.18 1.20 -3.98
CA ASN A 82 -22.41 2.08 -5.15
C ASN A 82 -21.16 2.15 -6.04
N ARG A 83 -20.72 0.99 -6.53
CA ARG A 83 -19.42 0.85 -7.21
C ARG A 83 -19.25 1.74 -8.42
N SER A 84 -20.24 1.82 -9.31
CA SER A 84 -20.15 2.68 -10.51
C SER A 84 -19.89 4.13 -10.12
N ALA A 85 -20.73 4.69 -9.26
CA ALA A 85 -20.59 6.06 -8.80
C ALA A 85 -19.25 6.30 -8.04
N PHE A 86 -18.76 5.30 -7.30
CA PHE A 86 -17.45 5.39 -6.66
C PHE A 86 -16.32 5.46 -7.69
N LEU A 87 -16.37 4.64 -8.76
CA LEU A 87 -15.36 4.64 -9.81
C LEU A 87 -15.39 5.95 -10.62
N ASP A 88 -16.56 6.50 -10.89
CA ASP A 88 -16.72 7.81 -11.53
C ASP A 88 -16.09 8.93 -10.68
N ASP A 89 -16.37 8.94 -9.38
CA ASP A 89 -15.76 9.88 -8.42
C ASP A 89 -14.25 9.71 -8.33
N LEU A 90 -13.75 8.46 -8.35
CA LEU A 90 -12.31 8.18 -8.32
C LEU A 90 -11.62 8.67 -9.60
N THR A 91 -12.21 8.41 -10.76
CA THR A 91 -11.75 8.95 -12.06
C THR A 91 -11.66 10.48 -12.01
N ALA A 92 -12.73 11.14 -11.55
CA ALA A 92 -12.75 12.59 -11.41
C ALA A 92 -11.67 13.10 -10.43
N ASP A 93 -11.44 12.42 -9.31
CA ASP A 93 -10.39 12.77 -8.35
C ASP A 93 -8.99 12.55 -8.93
N ILE A 94 -8.76 11.49 -9.72
CA ILE A 94 -7.48 11.24 -10.42
C ILE A 94 -7.21 12.38 -11.41
N MET A 95 -8.17 12.75 -12.24
CA MET A 95 -8.03 13.88 -13.19
C MET A 95 -7.69 15.19 -12.49
N LYS A 96 -8.37 15.52 -11.39
CA LYS A 96 -8.08 16.71 -10.56
C LYS A 96 -6.66 16.62 -9.96
N ALA A 97 -6.26 15.44 -9.49
CA ALA A 97 -4.96 15.19 -8.90
C ALA A 97 -3.82 15.34 -9.92
N VAL A 98 -4.01 14.84 -11.14
CA VAL A 98 -3.08 15.03 -12.28
C VAL A 98 -2.88 16.52 -12.55
N ASN A 99 -3.96 17.29 -12.70
CA ASN A 99 -3.88 18.72 -12.94
C ASN A 99 -3.24 19.48 -11.76
N PHE A 100 -3.55 19.06 -10.53
CA PHE A 100 -2.98 19.65 -9.30
C PHE A 100 -1.46 19.43 -9.21
N ALA A 101 -0.96 18.24 -9.52
CA ALA A 101 0.46 17.92 -9.53
C ALA A 101 1.20 18.66 -10.65
N ARG A 102 0.66 18.62 -11.88
CA ARG A 102 1.24 19.28 -13.06
C ARG A 102 1.43 20.78 -12.86
N LYS A 103 0.45 21.47 -12.25
CA LYS A 103 0.56 22.90 -11.90
C LYS A 103 1.70 23.21 -10.93
N ARG A 104 2.26 22.20 -10.27
CA ARG A 104 3.40 22.29 -9.34
C ARG A 104 4.70 21.77 -9.93
N GLY A 105 4.72 21.44 -11.23
CA GLY A 105 5.89 20.85 -11.88
C GLY A 105 6.20 19.42 -11.41
N LEU A 106 5.23 18.71 -10.78
CA LEU A 106 5.40 17.38 -10.22
C LEU A 106 4.68 16.32 -11.05
N LYS A 107 5.26 15.12 -11.10
CA LYS A 107 4.65 13.95 -11.72
C LYS A 107 3.63 13.32 -10.75
N PRO A 108 2.32 13.21 -11.11
CA PRO A 108 1.34 12.55 -10.26
C PRO A 108 1.57 11.04 -10.26
N VAL A 109 1.48 10.42 -9.08
CA VAL A 109 1.52 8.96 -8.92
C VAL A 109 0.45 8.52 -7.92
N PHE A 110 -0.11 7.33 -8.11
CA PHE A 110 -1.28 6.90 -7.35
C PHE A 110 -1.04 5.57 -6.64
N ARG A 111 -1.47 5.50 -5.38
CA ARG A 111 -1.54 4.30 -4.57
C ARG A 111 -2.98 4.06 -4.15
N LEU A 112 -3.64 3.07 -4.74
CA LEU A 112 -5.06 2.83 -4.51
C LEU A 112 -5.33 1.90 -3.31
N ASN A 113 -4.30 1.19 -2.85
CA ASN A 113 -4.34 0.32 -1.67
C ASN A 113 -3.56 0.93 -0.48
N GLY A 114 -3.96 2.10 0.00
CA GLY A 114 -3.30 2.73 1.15
C GLY A 114 -3.44 1.92 2.44
N THR A 115 -4.58 1.26 2.64
CA THR A 115 -4.88 0.37 3.79
C THR A 115 -5.76 -0.82 3.39
N SER A 116 -5.75 -1.20 2.13
CA SER A 116 -6.47 -2.34 1.54
C SER A 116 -5.55 -3.16 0.65
N ASP A 117 -6.08 -4.25 0.05
CA ASP A 117 -5.39 -5.08 -0.95
C ASP A 117 -6.43 -5.57 -1.98
N LEU A 118 -7.05 -4.62 -2.67
CA LEU A 118 -8.00 -4.88 -3.75
C LEU A 118 -7.26 -5.00 -5.10
N ALA A 119 -7.77 -5.87 -5.96
CA ALA A 119 -7.24 -6.07 -7.32
C ALA A 119 -7.81 -4.98 -8.27
N TRP A 120 -7.22 -3.78 -8.23
CA TRP A 120 -7.69 -2.61 -8.97
C TRP A 120 -7.66 -2.79 -10.49
N GLU A 121 -6.80 -3.66 -11.02
CA GLU A 121 -6.77 -4.05 -12.43
C GLU A 121 -8.10 -4.61 -12.95
N LYS A 122 -8.95 -5.14 -12.05
CA LYS A 122 -10.26 -5.70 -12.41
C LYS A 122 -11.35 -4.65 -12.65
N TYR A 123 -11.08 -3.40 -12.32
CA TYR A 123 -12.09 -2.33 -12.38
C TYR A 123 -11.86 -1.35 -13.53
N GLY A 124 -10.84 -1.56 -14.37
CA GLY A 124 -10.55 -0.74 -15.54
C GLY A 124 -10.12 0.70 -15.22
N ILE A 125 -9.84 1.01 -13.93
CA ILE A 125 -9.48 2.37 -13.52
C ILE A 125 -8.06 2.74 -13.95
N ILE A 126 -7.14 1.79 -13.93
CA ILE A 126 -5.72 2.00 -14.28
C ILE A 126 -5.58 2.15 -15.79
N ASP A 127 -6.35 1.36 -16.56
CA ASP A 127 -6.39 1.37 -18.02
C ASP A 127 -6.76 2.75 -18.60
N GLN A 128 -7.62 3.50 -17.90
CA GLN A 128 -8.03 4.86 -18.30
C GLN A 128 -6.89 5.87 -18.26
N PHE A 129 -5.78 5.56 -17.57
CA PHE A 129 -4.66 6.49 -17.36
C PHE A 129 -3.29 5.87 -17.73
N PRO A 130 -3.08 5.45 -18.98
CA PRO A 130 -1.91 4.65 -19.37
C PRO A 130 -0.56 5.37 -19.21
N THR A 131 -0.56 6.70 -19.13
CA THR A 131 0.65 7.52 -18.93
C THR A 131 0.91 7.91 -17.48
N ILE A 132 0.07 7.45 -16.57
CA ILE A 132 0.15 7.79 -15.14
C ILE A 132 0.63 6.57 -14.36
N GLN A 133 1.62 6.74 -13.51
CA GLN A 133 2.15 5.66 -12.67
C GLN A 133 1.20 5.34 -11.52
N PHE A 134 0.84 4.06 -11.40
CA PHE A 134 0.19 3.47 -10.23
C PHE A 134 1.14 2.50 -9.55
N TYR A 135 1.01 2.33 -8.23
CA TYR A 135 1.80 1.38 -7.46
C TYR A 135 1.08 0.98 -6.19
N ASP A 136 1.23 -0.27 -5.77
CA ASP A 136 0.61 -0.77 -4.55
C ASP A 136 1.46 -1.87 -3.90
N TYR A 137 1.14 -2.18 -2.64
CA TYR A 137 1.55 -3.41 -1.99
C TYR A 137 0.46 -4.45 -2.13
N THR A 138 0.84 -5.72 -2.27
CA THR A 138 -0.12 -6.83 -2.34
C THR A 138 0.38 -8.07 -1.62
N LYS A 139 -0.54 -8.90 -1.12
CA LYS A 139 -0.30 -10.27 -0.65
C LYS A 139 -0.91 -11.31 -1.61
N ILE A 140 -1.40 -10.87 -2.74
CA ILE A 140 -2.02 -11.72 -3.75
C ILE A 140 -1.02 -11.97 -4.85
N LEU A 141 -0.54 -13.22 -4.95
CA LEU A 141 0.25 -13.67 -6.10
C LEU A 141 -0.61 -13.84 -7.36
N GLY A 142 0.06 -13.89 -8.52
CA GLY A 142 -0.58 -14.17 -9.80
C GLY A 142 -1.57 -13.09 -10.25
N ARG A 143 -1.42 -11.85 -9.80
CA ARG A 143 -2.22 -10.72 -10.29
C ARG A 143 -1.94 -10.48 -11.78
N LYS A 144 -3.01 -10.41 -12.58
CA LYS A 144 -2.92 -10.28 -14.05
C LYS A 144 -2.72 -8.81 -14.44
N ILE A 145 -1.51 -8.30 -14.29
CA ILE A 145 -1.16 -6.91 -14.57
C ILE A 145 -0.20 -6.71 -15.75
N ALA A 146 0.15 -7.79 -16.47
CA ALA A 146 1.11 -7.72 -17.59
C ALA A 146 0.70 -6.73 -18.70
N HIS A 147 -0.61 -6.45 -18.84
CA HIS A 147 -1.14 -5.45 -19.76
C HIS A 147 -1.10 -4.01 -19.23
N LEU A 148 -0.67 -3.80 -17.98
CA LEU A 148 -0.62 -2.52 -17.29
C LEU A 148 0.84 -2.13 -16.96
N PRO A 149 1.64 -1.69 -17.94
CA PRO A 149 3.05 -1.34 -17.71
C PRO A 149 3.23 -0.17 -16.73
N ASN A 150 2.18 0.58 -16.49
CA ASN A 150 2.11 1.69 -15.53
C ASN A 150 1.61 1.30 -14.13
N TYR A 151 1.49 -0.02 -13.84
CA TYR A 151 1.09 -0.49 -12.52
C TYR A 151 2.17 -1.37 -11.88
N HIS A 152 2.85 -0.83 -10.87
CA HIS A 152 3.89 -1.53 -10.11
C HIS A 152 3.33 -2.17 -8.85
N LEU A 153 3.65 -3.43 -8.62
CA LEU A 153 3.29 -4.17 -7.41
C LEU A 153 4.53 -4.61 -6.63
N THR A 154 4.57 -4.27 -5.35
CA THR A 154 5.54 -4.82 -4.39
C THR A 154 4.82 -5.87 -3.53
N PHE A 155 5.34 -7.11 -3.49
CA PHE A 155 4.76 -8.14 -2.64
C PHE A 155 4.97 -7.78 -1.16
N SER A 156 4.08 -8.19 -0.28
CA SER A 156 4.16 -7.85 1.15
C SER A 156 4.25 -9.10 2.01
N ALA A 157 5.39 -9.28 2.67
CA ALA A 157 5.57 -10.33 3.66
C ALA A 157 4.62 -10.13 4.86
N ALA A 158 4.21 -11.23 5.46
CA ALA A 158 3.37 -11.29 6.65
C ALA A 158 3.69 -12.55 7.48
N ASP A 159 3.04 -12.68 8.63
CA ASP A 159 3.07 -13.90 9.42
C ASP A 159 2.48 -15.06 8.60
N GLY A 160 3.27 -16.14 8.43
CA GLY A 160 2.83 -17.39 7.81
C GLY A 160 2.67 -17.38 6.28
N ASN A 161 3.19 -16.36 5.54
CA ASN A 161 3.17 -16.36 4.08
C ASN A 161 4.56 -16.54 3.44
N ASP A 162 5.48 -17.23 4.12
CA ASP A 162 6.87 -17.37 3.67
C ASP A 162 6.98 -18.12 2.32
N ALA A 163 6.09 -19.09 2.05
CA ALA A 163 6.02 -19.75 0.73
C ALA A 163 5.65 -18.78 -0.38
N ASP A 164 4.64 -17.92 -0.14
CA ASP A 164 4.23 -16.88 -1.10
C ASP A 164 5.37 -15.84 -1.29
N VAL A 165 6.14 -15.54 -0.24
CA VAL A 165 7.33 -14.67 -0.31
C VAL A 165 8.39 -15.28 -1.22
N ALA A 166 8.71 -16.58 -1.05
CA ALA A 166 9.67 -17.27 -1.88
C ALA A 166 9.23 -17.27 -3.37
N GLU A 167 7.96 -17.54 -3.62
CA GLU A 167 7.40 -17.51 -4.97
C GLU A 167 7.45 -16.10 -5.59
N ALA A 168 7.11 -15.05 -4.83
CA ALA A 168 7.20 -13.68 -5.30
C ALA A 168 8.64 -13.28 -5.69
N LEU A 169 9.62 -13.69 -4.88
CA LEU A 169 11.05 -13.48 -5.16
C LEU A 169 11.48 -14.24 -6.42
N ALA A 170 11.04 -15.48 -6.59
CA ALA A 170 11.33 -16.28 -7.79
C ALA A 170 10.73 -15.67 -9.07
N GLN A 171 9.62 -14.95 -8.95
CA GLN A 171 9.00 -14.17 -10.02
C GLN A 171 9.68 -12.81 -10.28
N GLY A 172 10.76 -12.48 -9.56
CA GLY A 172 11.47 -11.19 -9.70
C GLY A 172 10.82 -10.00 -9.01
N MET A 173 9.79 -10.24 -8.18
CA MET A 173 9.14 -9.14 -7.45
C MET A 173 9.99 -8.68 -6.27
N ASN A 174 10.03 -7.38 -6.01
CA ASN A 174 10.46 -6.90 -4.70
C ASN A 174 9.43 -7.27 -3.63
N VAL A 175 9.94 -7.70 -2.46
CA VAL A 175 9.13 -8.08 -1.30
C VAL A 175 9.36 -7.10 -0.16
N ALA A 176 8.33 -6.40 0.25
CA ALA A 176 8.36 -5.52 1.41
C ALA A 176 8.23 -6.32 2.70
N VAL A 177 9.22 -6.18 3.56
CA VAL A 177 9.27 -6.84 4.88
C VAL A 177 9.30 -5.77 5.97
N VAL A 178 8.45 -5.91 6.97
CA VAL A 178 8.43 -5.02 8.13
C VAL A 178 9.37 -5.55 9.19
N TYR A 179 10.31 -4.71 9.63
CA TYR A 179 11.29 -5.01 10.66
C TYR A 179 11.13 -4.10 11.89
N ASP A 180 11.51 -4.57 13.06
CA ASP A 180 11.75 -3.73 14.23
C ASP A 180 13.00 -2.86 14.00
N LYS A 181 14.07 -3.45 13.49
CA LYS A 181 15.29 -2.81 12.99
C LYS A 181 15.64 -3.43 11.63
N ILE A 182 15.72 -2.60 10.58
CA ILE A 182 16.12 -3.09 9.25
C ILE A 182 17.53 -3.64 9.36
N PRO A 183 17.78 -4.92 8.96
CA PRO A 183 19.10 -5.52 8.99
C PRO A 183 20.09 -4.79 8.07
N GLU A 184 21.38 -4.88 8.42
CA GLU A 184 22.46 -4.42 7.56
C GLU A 184 22.43 -5.17 6.22
N GLY A 185 22.69 -4.48 5.11
CA GLY A 185 22.63 -5.03 3.76
C GLY A 185 21.22 -5.11 3.14
N VAL A 186 20.16 -4.92 3.93
CA VAL A 186 18.80 -4.83 3.40
C VAL A 186 18.48 -3.40 2.91
N TYR A 187 18.03 -3.28 1.66
CA TYR A 187 17.61 -1.99 1.11
C TYR A 187 16.49 -1.36 1.95
N SER A 188 16.71 -0.13 2.43
CA SER A 188 15.73 0.58 3.24
C SER A 188 14.71 1.32 2.38
N ALA A 189 13.45 0.90 2.44
CA ALA A 189 12.32 1.53 1.78
C ALA A 189 11.59 2.56 2.68
N ASP A 190 12.24 3.03 3.75
CA ASP A 190 11.63 3.95 4.71
C ASP A 190 11.78 5.44 4.32
N GLU A 191 12.64 5.74 3.34
CA GLU A 191 12.89 7.11 2.91
C GLU A 191 11.66 7.74 2.27
N ASP A 192 11.05 7.05 1.33
CA ASP A 192 9.82 7.49 0.65
C ASP A 192 8.82 6.33 0.45
N ASP A 193 7.76 6.56 -0.33
CA ASP A 193 6.73 5.54 -0.65
C ASP A 193 6.72 5.16 -2.14
N LEU A 194 7.74 5.57 -2.93
CA LEU A 194 7.77 5.42 -4.39
C LEU A 194 8.35 4.06 -4.80
N ARG A 195 7.65 2.97 -4.49
CA ARG A 195 8.12 1.58 -4.67
C ARG A 195 8.49 1.21 -6.10
N PHE A 196 7.93 1.88 -7.10
CA PHE A 196 8.27 1.72 -8.51
C PHE A 196 9.65 2.30 -8.90
N LEU A 197 10.30 3.01 -7.99
CA LEU A 197 11.68 3.50 -8.14
C LEU A 197 12.69 2.66 -7.37
N ASP A 198 12.26 1.69 -6.58
CA ASP A 198 13.16 0.82 -5.85
C ASP A 198 13.99 -0.03 -6.85
N PRO A 199 15.27 -0.25 -6.60
CA PRO A 199 16.05 -1.19 -7.39
C PRO A 199 15.52 -2.61 -7.21
N GLU A 200 15.82 -3.49 -8.17
CA GLU A 200 15.48 -4.92 -8.10
C GLU A 200 16.42 -5.63 -7.11
N VAL A 201 16.09 -5.56 -5.83
CA VAL A 201 16.93 -6.07 -4.73
C VAL A 201 16.33 -7.29 -4.02
N GLY A 202 15.14 -7.71 -4.43
CA GLY A 202 14.37 -8.77 -3.78
C GLY A 202 13.73 -8.31 -2.48
N ILE A 203 14.48 -8.08 -1.40
CA ILE A 203 13.91 -7.64 -0.11
C ILE A 203 14.05 -6.12 0.07
N VAL A 204 12.92 -5.46 0.37
CA VAL A 204 12.88 -4.04 0.75
C VAL A 204 12.38 -3.90 2.19
N GLY A 205 13.21 -3.33 3.06
CA GLY A 205 12.95 -3.22 4.49
C GLY A 205 12.11 -1.99 4.85
N LEU A 206 11.11 -2.18 5.69
CA LEU A 206 10.26 -1.14 6.27
C LEU A 206 10.34 -1.20 7.81
N LYS A 207 10.42 -0.05 8.49
CA LYS A 207 10.36 -0.01 9.95
C LYS A 207 8.95 -0.17 10.48
N ALA A 208 8.79 -0.95 11.55
CA ALA A 208 7.52 -1.12 12.26
C ALA A 208 6.98 0.22 12.78
N LYS A 209 5.68 0.47 12.53
CA LYS A 209 4.96 1.70 12.92
C LYS A 209 3.70 1.39 13.70
N GLY A 210 3.27 2.32 14.54
CA GLY A 210 2.04 2.16 15.32
C GLY A 210 2.05 0.88 16.18
N LYS A 211 0.99 0.09 16.10
CA LYS A 211 0.85 -1.17 16.86
C LYS A 211 1.87 -2.24 16.43
N ALA A 212 2.39 -2.20 15.21
CA ALA A 212 3.41 -3.13 14.73
C ALA A 212 4.68 -3.13 15.60
N LYS A 213 5.00 -2.00 16.27
CA LYS A 213 6.14 -1.94 17.20
C LYS A 213 6.05 -2.93 18.38
N LYS A 214 4.85 -3.41 18.69
CA LYS A 214 4.59 -4.38 19.78
C LYS A 214 4.15 -5.73 19.22
N ASP A 215 4.42 -6.00 17.95
CA ASP A 215 4.03 -7.26 17.31
C ASP A 215 4.78 -8.45 17.91
N THR A 216 4.04 -9.53 18.14
CA THR A 216 4.54 -10.83 18.58
C THR A 216 4.06 -11.98 17.68
N SER A 217 3.32 -11.64 16.60
CA SER A 217 2.76 -12.64 15.69
C SER A 217 3.75 -13.16 14.64
N GLY A 218 4.88 -12.46 14.45
CA GLY A 218 5.83 -12.71 13.38
C GLY A 218 5.57 -11.87 12.13
N PHE A 219 4.56 -10.99 12.13
CA PHE A 219 4.38 -10.00 11.06
C PHE A 219 5.58 -9.04 10.98
N VAL A 220 6.09 -8.60 12.12
CA VAL A 220 7.34 -7.84 12.21
C VAL A 220 8.49 -8.83 12.33
N ARG A 221 9.41 -8.80 11.39
CA ARG A 221 10.57 -9.68 11.37
C ARG A 221 11.74 -9.10 12.17
N ARG A 222 12.46 -9.96 12.85
CA ARG A 222 13.68 -9.61 13.63
C ARG A 222 14.96 -10.11 12.97
N THR A 223 14.81 -10.98 11.99
CA THR A 223 15.89 -11.55 11.19
C THR A 223 15.53 -11.45 9.72
N ILE A 224 16.52 -11.54 8.84
CA ILE A 224 16.28 -11.63 7.39
C ILE A 224 15.47 -12.92 7.15
N PRO A 225 14.24 -12.83 6.62
CA PRO A 225 13.51 -14.04 6.25
C PRO A 225 14.28 -14.71 5.12
N ILE A 226 14.59 -15.97 5.32
CA ILE A 226 15.18 -16.91 4.39
C ILE A 226 15.75 -16.26 3.12
N LEU A 227 17.05 -16.04 3.11
CA LEU A 227 17.78 -15.90 1.86
C LEU A 227 17.53 -17.20 1.11
N VAL A 228 16.68 -17.17 0.10
CA VAL A 228 16.68 -18.22 -0.91
C VAL A 228 18.10 -18.21 -1.47
N ASP A 229 18.86 -19.25 -1.20
CA ASP A 229 20.21 -19.42 -1.70
C ASP A 229 20.19 -19.18 -3.22
N LYS A 230 20.72 -18.03 -3.66
CA LYS A 230 20.98 -17.76 -5.08
C LYS A 230 22.17 -18.57 -5.61
N GLN A 231 22.53 -19.68 -4.93
CA GLN A 231 23.60 -20.59 -5.34
C GLN A 231 23.05 -21.96 -5.71
N ALA A 232 22.09 -22.02 -6.61
CA ALA A 232 21.76 -23.24 -7.31
C ALA A 232 21.11 -22.89 -8.66
N ALA A 233 21.90 -22.43 -9.58
CA ALA A 233 21.65 -22.46 -11.02
C ALA A 233 22.97 -22.35 -11.78
#